data_2f0869353431eaf5c260c45ebc856a02
#
_entry.id   2f0869353431eaf5c260c45ebc856a02
#
_cell.length_a   1.000
_cell.length_b   1.000
_cell.length_c   1.000
_cell.angle_alpha   90.00
_cell.angle_beta   90.00
_cell.angle_gamma   90.00
#
_symmetry.space_group_name_H-M   'P 1'
#
loop_
_entity.id
_entity.type
_entity.pdbx_description
1 polymer ?
#
loop_
_entity_poly.entity_id
_entity_poly.type
_entity_poly.pdbx_seq_one_letter_code
_entity_poly.pdbx_strand_id
1 'polypeptide(L)'
;MEMQASRTLAVTQQQAWDALNAPEVLKLCIPGCDKVEASGENQYAVAMALKIGPVSAKFAGKITLSDIVPPESYTIAFDGSGGVAGFGKGQAQVKLVPTPAEASGQAGCELHYTVHATVGGKIAQLGQRLIDGAAKTMAEDFFKRFDNEMQRRYPRDAADTQIQDTLVQDTVMLEAPTQPDALQPPAATPTSSNASAFPPWVWVAIGAGGMAALFWLAK
;
A
#
# COMPACT_ATOMS: atom_id res chain seq x y z
N MET A 1 9.49 -24.93 -0.69
CA MET A 1 8.18 -24.26 -0.58
C MET A 1 7.97 -23.43 -1.82
N GLU A 2 6.81 -23.57 -2.42
CA GLU A 2 6.41 -22.77 -3.57
C GLU A 2 5.00 -22.24 -3.32
N MET A 3 4.75 -20.97 -3.63
CA MET A 3 3.46 -20.32 -3.47
C MET A 3 3.23 -19.35 -4.60
N GLN A 4 2.05 -19.42 -5.22
CA GLN A 4 1.61 -18.49 -6.24
C GLN A 4 0.19 -18.03 -5.90
N ALA A 5 -0.05 -16.73 -5.97
CA ALA A 5 -1.39 -16.17 -5.78
C ALA A 5 -1.53 -14.80 -6.45
N SER A 6 -2.76 -14.34 -6.57
CA SER A 6 -3.09 -12.99 -6.98
C SER A 6 -3.99 -12.30 -5.95
N ARG A 7 -3.97 -10.96 -5.94
CA ARG A 7 -4.76 -10.13 -5.05
C ARG A 7 -5.21 -8.86 -5.77
N THR A 8 -6.50 -8.59 -5.75
CA THR A 8 -7.02 -7.31 -6.20
C THR A 8 -6.79 -6.26 -5.12
N LEU A 9 -6.20 -5.14 -5.52
CA LEU A 9 -5.93 -3.99 -4.67
C LEU A 9 -6.84 -2.83 -5.09
N ALA A 10 -7.45 -2.20 -4.11
CA ALA A 10 -8.39 -1.11 -4.31
C ALA A 10 -7.67 0.27 -4.45
N VAL A 11 -6.51 0.29 -5.10
CA VAL A 11 -5.68 1.47 -5.38
C VAL A 11 -5.07 1.34 -6.77
N THR A 12 -4.62 2.45 -7.35
CA THR A 12 -3.96 2.42 -8.66
C THR A 12 -2.64 1.65 -8.61
N GLN A 13 -2.18 1.19 -9.77
CA GLN A 13 -0.88 0.52 -9.91
C GLN A 13 0.27 1.34 -9.32
N GLN A 14 0.29 2.67 -9.59
CA GLN A 14 1.31 3.56 -9.05
C GLN A 14 1.26 3.68 -7.53
N GLN A 15 0.05 3.83 -6.96
CA GLN A 15 -0.13 3.89 -5.50
C GLN A 15 0.29 2.60 -4.81
N ALA A 16 -0.04 1.45 -5.41
CA ALA A 16 0.41 0.15 -4.91
C ALA A 16 1.93 0.00 -4.99
N TRP A 17 2.53 0.41 -6.11
CA TRP A 17 3.98 0.41 -6.30
C TRP A 17 4.71 1.23 -5.24
N ASP A 18 4.31 2.49 -5.07
CA ASP A 18 4.94 3.40 -4.11
C ASP A 18 4.84 2.86 -2.68
N ALA A 19 3.69 2.31 -2.31
CA ALA A 19 3.47 1.74 -1.00
C ALA A 19 4.27 0.45 -0.74
N LEU A 20 4.36 -0.44 -1.74
CA LEU A 20 5.13 -1.69 -1.64
C LEU A 20 6.65 -1.47 -1.60
N ASN A 21 7.13 -0.30 -2.03
CA ASN A 21 8.53 0.08 -1.97
C ASN A 21 8.86 1.06 -0.83
N ALA A 22 7.89 1.39 0.03
CA ALA A 22 8.06 2.27 1.18
C ALA A 22 8.36 1.46 2.46
N PRO A 23 9.57 1.56 3.07
CA PRO A 23 9.94 0.80 4.26
C PRO A 23 8.99 1.01 5.44
N GLU A 24 8.46 2.22 5.61
CA GLU A 24 7.49 2.55 6.65
C GLU A 24 6.15 1.82 6.47
N VAL A 25 5.69 1.65 5.22
CA VAL A 25 4.47 0.88 4.93
C VAL A 25 4.72 -0.60 5.18
N LEU A 26 5.84 -1.13 4.68
CA LEU A 26 6.21 -2.53 4.85
C LEU A 26 6.32 -2.89 6.34
N LYS A 27 6.91 -2.02 7.15
CA LYS A 27 7.01 -2.21 8.60
C LYS A 27 5.65 -2.33 9.28
N LEU A 28 4.67 -1.55 8.85
CA LEU A 28 3.29 -1.60 9.38
C LEU A 28 2.54 -2.85 8.92
N CYS A 29 2.77 -3.27 7.68
CA CYS A 29 2.00 -4.34 7.06
C CYS A 29 2.55 -5.73 7.34
N ILE A 30 3.86 -5.91 7.45
CA ILE A 30 4.48 -7.22 7.73
C ILE A 30 4.17 -7.66 9.17
N PRO A 31 3.49 -8.82 9.36
CA PRO A 31 3.16 -9.30 10.70
C PRO A 31 4.41 -9.58 11.52
N GLY A 32 4.44 -9.06 12.76
CA GLY A 32 5.58 -9.25 13.67
C GLY A 32 6.86 -8.53 13.27
N CYS A 33 6.79 -7.57 12.35
CA CYS A 33 7.94 -6.80 11.90
C CYS A 33 8.39 -5.80 12.99
N ASP A 34 9.64 -5.94 13.43
CA ASP A 34 10.28 -5.00 14.34
C ASP A 34 11.00 -3.89 13.55
N LYS A 35 11.56 -4.24 12.37
CA LYS A 35 12.45 -3.37 11.63
C LYS A 35 12.41 -3.63 10.12
N VAL A 36 12.32 -2.56 9.32
CA VAL A 36 12.64 -2.52 7.89
C VAL A 36 13.45 -1.25 7.65
N GLU A 37 14.71 -1.38 7.27
CA GLU A 37 15.60 -0.24 7.03
C GLU A 37 16.38 -0.45 5.74
N ALA A 38 16.54 0.61 4.96
CA ALA A 38 17.43 0.59 3.80
C ALA A 38 18.86 0.33 4.25
N SER A 39 19.52 -0.66 3.65
CA SER A 39 20.91 -1.05 3.95
C SER A 39 21.86 -0.86 2.77
N GLY A 40 21.35 -0.41 1.63
CA GLY A 40 22.06 -0.15 0.38
C GLY A 40 21.06 0.17 -0.72
N GLU A 41 21.57 0.35 -1.94
CA GLU A 41 20.72 0.51 -3.11
C GLU A 41 19.91 -0.76 -3.34
N ASN A 42 18.58 -0.64 -3.39
CA ASN A 42 17.64 -1.74 -3.52
C ASN A 42 17.82 -2.87 -2.48
N GLN A 43 18.33 -2.54 -1.29
CA GLN A 43 18.60 -3.50 -0.24
C GLN A 43 17.99 -3.03 1.09
N TYR A 44 17.38 -3.97 1.82
CA TYR A 44 16.75 -3.71 3.10
C TYR A 44 17.20 -4.72 4.15
N ALA A 45 17.52 -4.24 5.34
CA ALA A 45 17.67 -5.06 6.52
C ALA A 45 16.33 -5.20 7.22
N VAL A 46 15.90 -6.43 7.47
CA VAL A 46 14.60 -6.75 8.07
C VAL A 46 14.79 -7.56 9.34
N ALA A 47 14.05 -7.21 10.38
CA ALA A 47 13.94 -8.01 11.59
C ALA A 47 12.47 -8.22 11.93
N MET A 48 12.11 -9.46 12.26
CA MET A 48 10.73 -9.83 12.56
C MET A 48 10.66 -10.97 13.60
N ALA A 49 9.60 -10.98 14.38
CA ALA A 49 9.26 -12.10 15.26
C ALA A 49 8.27 -13.03 14.55
N LEU A 50 8.62 -14.29 14.40
CA LEU A 50 7.79 -15.32 13.78
C LEU A 50 7.39 -16.38 14.81
N LYS A 51 6.13 -16.83 14.70
CA LYS A 51 5.62 -17.98 15.42
C LYS A 51 5.01 -18.96 14.44
N ILE A 52 5.61 -20.14 14.32
CA ILE A 52 5.14 -21.22 13.44
C ILE A 52 4.93 -22.47 14.33
N GLY A 53 3.67 -22.79 14.60
CA GLY A 53 3.32 -23.85 15.54
C GLY A 53 3.97 -23.62 16.92
N PRO A 54 4.75 -24.59 17.46
CA PRO A 54 5.42 -24.46 18.74
C PRO A 54 6.73 -23.63 18.69
N VAL A 55 7.23 -23.31 17.49
CA VAL A 55 8.49 -22.57 17.32
C VAL A 55 8.20 -21.08 17.25
N SER A 56 8.77 -20.31 18.18
CA SER A 56 8.77 -18.85 18.18
C SER A 56 10.20 -18.34 18.20
N ALA A 57 10.55 -17.46 17.27
CA ALA A 57 11.90 -16.91 17.18
C ALA A 57 11.91 -15.53 16.51
N LYS A 58 12.95 -14.76 16.81
CA LYS A 58 13.26 -13.54 16.03
C LYS A 58 14.15 -13.91 14.87
N PHE A 59 13.77 -13.42 13.71
CA PHE A 59 14.52 -13.57 12.47
C PHE A 59 15.09 -12.22 12.08
N ALA A 60 16.31 -12.22 11.63
CA ALA A 60 16.96 -11.08 11.00
C ALA A 60 17.47 -11.51 9.63
N GLY A 61 17.31 -10.65 8.64
CA GLY A 61 17.67 -10.99 7.27
C GLY A 61 17.82 -9.77 6.39
N LYS A 62 18.14 -10.06 5.15
CA LYS A 62 18.34 -9.10 4.07
C LYS A 62 17.37 -9.38 2.94
N ILE A 63 16.83 -8.32 2.40
CA ILE A 63 16.05 -8.30 1.16
C ILE A 63 16.84 -7.53 0.11
N THR A 64 16.88 -8.04 -1.10
CA THR A 64 17.46 -7.36 -2.27
C THR A 64 16.42 -7.35 -3.38
N LEU A 65 16.16 -6.18 -3.96
CA LEU A 65 15.31 -6.04 -5.14
C LEU A 65 16.17 -6.07 -6.41
N SER A 66 15.69 -6.76 -7.43
CA SER A 66 16.28 -6.84 -8.78
C SER A 66 15.19 -6.83 -9.84
N ASP A 67 15.60 -6.73 -11.10
CA ASP A 67 14.70 -6.74 -12.27
C ASP A 67 13.54 -5.72 -12.12
N ILE A 68 13.89 -4.55 -11.62
CA ILE A 68 12.91 -3.51 -11.25
C ILE A 68 12.42 -2.81 -12.51
N VAL A 69 11.14 -2.94 -12.83
CA VAL A 69 10.43 -2.28 -13.93
C VAL A 69 9.26 -1.46 -13.35
N PRO A 70 9.51 -0.19 -12.99
CA PRO A 70 8.45 0.63 -12.39
C PRO A 70 7.34 1.00 -13.40
N PRO A 71 6.06 1.02 -13.02
CA PRO A 71 5.47 0.50 -11.80
C PRO A 71 4.94 -0.94 -11.94
N GLU A 72 5.54 -1.77 -12.81
CA GLU A 72 4.96 -3.05 -13.26
C GLU A 72 5.44 -4.24 -12.44
N SER A 73 6.75 -4.39 -12.19
CA SER A 73 7.28 -5.61 -11.60
C SER A 73 8.64 -5.46 -10.95
N TYR A 74 8.98 -6.37 -10.07
CA TYR A 74 10.30 -6.55 -9.49
C TYR A 74 10.47 -7.96 -8.93
N THR A 75 11.72 -8.36 -8.74
CA THR A 75 12.13 -9.60 -8.08
C THR A 75 12.69 -9.27 -6.69
N ILE A 76 12.25 -10.02 -5.68
CA ILE A 76 12.74 -9.96 -4.31
C ILE A 76 13.61 -11.18 -4.05
N ALA A 77 14.87 -11.01 -3.71
CA ALA A 77 15.68 -12.05 -3.10
C ALA A 77 15.74 -11.83 -1.58
N PHE A 78 15.52 -12.86 -0.80
CA PHE A 78 15.56 -12.76 0.66
C PHE A 78 16.39 -13.88 1.29
N ASP A 79 17.11 -13.53 2.34
CA ASP A 79 17.88 -14.44 3.18
C ASP A 79 17.75 -14.01 4.64
N GLY A 80 17.24 -14.89 5.49
CA GLY A 80 16.98 -14.59 6.88
C GLY A 80 17.34 -15.77 7.80
N SER A 81 17.84 -15.44 8.98
CA SER A 81 18.23 -16.40 10.01
C SER A 81 17.56 -16.10 11.34
N GLY A 82 17.04 -17.14 11.98
CA GLY A 82 16.51 -17.15 13.35
C GLY A 82 17.41 -17.91 14.33
N GLY A 83 18.71 -18.00 14.05
CA GLY A 83 19.66 -18.71 14.87
C GLY A 83 19.31 -20.18 15.04
N VAL A 84 19.11 -20.63 16.28
CA VAL A 84 18.75 -22.03 16.58
C VAL A 84 17.40 -22.47 16.04
N ALA A 85 16.52 -21.54 15.68
CA ALA A 85 15.24 -21.86 15.06
C ALA A 85 15.38 -22.27 13.60
N GLY A 86 16.41 -21.78 12.92
CA GLY A 86 16.69 -22.10 11.52
C GLY A 86 16.83 -20.89 10.64
N PHE A 87 16.66 -21.10 9.33
CA PHE A 87 16.80 -20.08 8.31
C PHE A 87 15.72 -20.21 7.23
N GLY A 88 15.49 -19.13 6.50
CA GLY A 88 14.67 -19.10 5.29
C GLY A 88 15.34 -18.25 4.23
N LYS A 89 15.43 -18.76 3.02
CA LYS A 89 15.97 -18.03 1.86
C LYS A 89 15.19 -18.35 0.60
N GLY A 90 15.15 -17.41 -0.31
CA GLY A 90 14.44 -17.63 -1.57
C GLY A 90 14.29 -16.38 -2.41
N GLN A 91 13.36 -16.47 -3.33
CA GLN A 91 12.99 -15.39 -4.24
C GLN A 91 11.48 -15.28 -4.35
N ALA A 92 11.01 -14.05 -4.57
CA ALA A 92 9.63 -13.78 -4.95
C ALA A 92 9.61 -12.85 -6.15
N GLN A 93 8.76 -13.14 -7.12
CA GLN A 93 8.44 -12.24 -8.22
C GLN A 93 7.12 -11.55 -7.92
N VAL A 94 7.08 -10.24 -8.11
CA VAL A 94 5.89 -9.42 -7.93
C VAL A 94 5.58 -8.73 -9.23
N LYS A 95 4.32 -8.79 -9.66
CA LYS A 95 3.81 -8.09 -10.85
C LYS A 95 2.51 -7.39 -10.50
N LEU A 96 2.42 -6.12 -10.88
CA LEU A 96 1.24 -5.28 -10.76
C LEU A 96 0.62 -5.06 -12.14
N VAL A 97 -0.65 -5.38 -12.29
CA VAL A 97 -1.41 -5.20 -13.53
C VAL A 97 -2.53 -4.20 -13.26
N PRO A 98 -2.59 -3.07 -13.99
CA PRO A 98 -3.68 -2.13 -13.79
C PRO A 98 -5.00 -2.77 -14.22
N THR A 99 -6.04 -2.60 -13.41
CA THR A 99 -7.40 -2.99 -13.76
C THR A 99 -8.19 -1.75 -14.18
N PRO A 100 -8.98 -1.83 -15.26
CA PRO A 100 -9.82 -0.70 -15.68
C PRO A 100 -10.77 -0.31 -14.55
N ALA A 101 -11.14 0.96 -14.53
CA ALA A 101 -12.17 1.43 -13.61
C ALA A 101 -13.46 0.67 -13.93
N GLU A 102 -13.92 -0.16 -13.00
CA GLU A 102 -15.24 -0.80 -13.11
C GLU A 102 -16.36 0.25 -12.91
N ALA A 103 -17.61 -0.18 -12.84
CA ALA A 103 -18.78 0.70 -12.69
C ALA A 103 -18.70 1.65 -11.47
N SER A 104 -17.76 1.42 -10.54
CA SER A 104 -17.41 2.30 -9.42
C SER A 104 -16.55 3.51 -9.79
N GLY A 105 -16.13 3.66 -11.06
CA GLY A 105 -15.36 4.82 -11.55
C GLY A 105 -13.91 4.89 -11.10
N GLN A 106 -13.41 3.96 -10.26
CA GLN A 106 -12.05 4.01 -9.74
C GLN A 106 -11.16 2.90 -10.31
N ALA A 107 -9.98 3.29 -10.80
CA ALA A 107 -8.96 2.35 -11.24
C ALA A 107 -8.40 1.56 -10.04
N GLY A 108 -8.24 0.26 -10.23
CA GLY A 108 -7.59 -0.64 -9.29
C GLY A 108 -6.31 -1.22 -9.87
N CYS A 109 -5.71 -2.17 -9.18
CA CYS A 109 -4.70 -3.04 -9.76
C CYS A 109 -4.79 -4.46 -9.21
N GLU A 110 -4.32 -5.42 -9.98
CA GLU A 110 -4.15 -6.79 -9.54
C GLU A 110 -2.66 -7.06 -9.29
N LEU A 111 -2.34 -7.51 -8.08
CA LEU A 111 -1.01 -7.94 -7.70
C LEU A 111 -0.92 -9.45 -7.88
N HIS A 112 0.04 -9.89 -8.69
CA HIS A 112 0.41 -11.31 -8.82
C HIS A 112 1.76 -11.52 -8.15
N TYR A 113 1.91 -12.62 -7.42
CA TYR A 113 3.19 -12.97 -6.86
C TYR A 113 3.44 -14.47 -6.89
N THR A 114 4.71 -14.82 -7.10
CA THR A 114 5.22 -16.18 -7.04
C THR A 114 6.41 -16.23 -6.12
N VAL A 115 6.42 -17.16 -5.17
CA VAL A 115 7.47 -17.32 -4.16
C VAL A 115 8.08 -18.70 -4.26
N HIS A 116 9.41 -18.74 -4.31
CA HIS A 116 10.20 -19.98 -4.17
C HIS A 116 11.10 -19.83 -2.95
N ALA A 117 10.95 -20.67 -1.94
CA ALA A 117 11.70 -20.58 -0.71
C ALA A 117 12.21 -21.93 -0.21
N THR A 118 13.38 -21.90 0.38
CA THR A 118 13.99 -23.01 1.13
C THR A 118 14.04 -22.63 2.60
N VAL A 119 13.59 -23.55 3.44
CA VAL A 119 13.56 -23.40 4.90
C VAL A 119 14.39 -24.51 5.50
N GLY A 120 15.24 -24.18 6.50
CA GLY A 120 16.10 -25.13 7.19
C GLY A 120 16.08 -24.98 8.71
N GLY A 121 16.72 -25.90 9.42
CA GLY A 121 16.78 -25.90 10.89
C GLY A 121 15.54 -26.49 11.57
N LYS A 122 15.25 -26.07 12.80
CA LYS A 122 14.12 -26.60 13.60
C LYS A 122 12.77 -26.31 12.94
N ILE A 123 12.64 -25.19 12.21
CA ILE A 123 11.41 -24.86 11.49
C ILE A 123 11.12 -25.92 10.42
N ALA A 124 12.14 -26.37 9.68
CA ALA A 124 11.96 -27.40 8.64
C ALA A 124 11.43 -28.73 9.23
N GLN A 125 11.76 -29.03 10.50
CA GLN A 125 11.29 -30.24 11.19
C GLN A 125 9.79 -30.21 11.51
N LEU A 126 9.14 -29.04 11.44
CA LEU A 126 7.68 -28.91 11.62
C LEU A 126 6.90 -29.53 10.47
N GLY A 127 7.57 -29.78 9.35
CA GLY A 127 6.98 -30.33 8.12
C GLY A 127 6.40 -29.28 7.20
N GLN A 128 6.44 -29.58 5.91
CA GLN A 128 6.06 -28.68 4.81
C GLN A 128 4.67 -28.09 4.99
N ARG A 129 3.69 -28.90 5.37
CA ARG A 129 2.29 -28.47 5.51
C ARG A 129 2.09 -27.34 6.55
N LEU A 130 2.82 -27.39 7.67
CA LEU A 130 2.76 -26.34 8.70
C LEU A 130 3.44 -25.06 8.22
N ILE A 131 4.55 -25.18 7.49
CA ILE A 131 5.28 -24.05 6.92
C ILE A 131 4.41 -23.35 5.87
N ASP A 132 3.81 -24.11 4.95
CA ASP A 132 2.94 -23.56 3.89
C ASP A 132 1.70 -22.89 4.47
N GLY A 133 1.08 -23.48 5.50
CA GLY A 133 -0.05 -22.89 6.21
C GLY A 133 0.32 -21.57 6.90
N ALA A 134 1.48 -21.52 7.56
CA ALA A 134 1.96 -20.30 8.20
C ALA A 134 2.28 -19.21 7.18
N ALA A 135 2.93 -19.56 6.07
CA ALA A 135 3.24 -18.61 4.99
C ALA A 135 1.98 -18.00 4.38
N LYS A 136 0.96 -18.84 4.13
CA LYS A 136 -0.33 -18.37 3.62
C LYS A 136 -1.01 -17.42 4.60
N THR A 137 -1.08 -17.76 5.87
CA THR A 137 -1.66 -16.88 6.91
C THR A 137 -0.93 -15.55 7.01
N MET A 138 0.42 -15.57 6.94
CA MET A 138 1.21 -14.34 6.96
C MET A 138 0.96 -13.47 5.74
N ALA A 139 0.79 -14.06 4.56
CA ALA A 139 0.45 -13.32 3.35
C ALA A 139 -0.95 -12.69 3.45
N GLU A 140 -1.94 -13.43 3.96
CA GLU A 140 -3.29 -12.92 4.20
C GLU A 140 -3.30 -11.75 5.20
N ASP A 141 -2.57 -11.89 6.31
CA ASP A 141 -2.44 -10.83 7.32
C ASP A 141 -1.72 -9.59 6.76
N PHE A 142 -0.68 -9.79 5.96
CA PHE A 142 0.03 -8.71 5.27
C PHE A 142 -0.93 -7.93 4.38
N PHE A 143 -1.64 -8.59 3.48
CA PHE A 143 -2.55 -7.92 2.54
C PHE A 143 -3.71 -7.24 3.25
N LYS A 144 -4.26 -7.84 4.29
CA LYS A 144 -5.30 -7.20 5.11
C LYS A 144 -4.81 -5.87 5.73
N ARG A 145 -3.59 -5.86 6.26
CA ARG A 145 -2.99 -4.63 6.81
C ARG A 145 -2.65 -3.63 5.71
N PHE A 146 -2.16 -4.13 4.58
CA PHE A 146 -1.86 -3.32 3.41
C PHE A 146 -3.12 -2.63 2.87
N ASP A 147 -4.22 -3.36 2.68
CA ASP A 147 -5.50 -2.79 2.24
C ASP A 147 -5.99 -1.71 3.20
N ASN A 148 -5.92 -1.94 4.51
CA ASN A 148 -6.28 -0.94 5.52
C ASN A 148 -5.39 0.31 5.45
N GLU A 149 -4.09 0.14 5.26
CA GLU A 149 -3.17 1.27 5.13
C GLU A 149 -3.40 2.04 3.83
N MET A 150 -3.72 1.34 2.73
CA MET A 150 -4.07 1.98 1.46
C MET A 150 -5.36 2.78 1.58
N GLN A 151 -6.39 2.26 2.22
CA GLN A 151 -7.64 3.00 2.47
C GLN A 151 -7.42 4.23 3.36
N ARG A 152 -6.49 4.15 4.32
CA ARG A 152 -6.12 5.29 5.16
C ARG A 152 -5.37 6.37 4.39
N ARG A 153 -4.47 5.98 3.47
CA ARG A 153 -3.67 6.92 2.65
C ARG A 153 -4.46 7.49 1.47
N TYR A 154 -5.31 6.68 0.89
CA TYR A 154 -6.12 6.99 -0.29
C TYR A 154 -7.59 6.67 0.00
N PRO A 155 -8.26 7.48 0.85
CA PRO A 155 -9.67 7.27 1.16
C PRO A 155 -10.47 7.31 -0.14
N ARG A 156 -11.32 6.31 -0.33
CA ARG A 156 -12.33 6.39 -1.37
C ARG A 156 -13.42 7.31 -0.87
N ASP A 157 -13.70 8.38 -1.59
CA ASP A 157 -14.82 9.24 -1.26
C ASP A 157 -16.09 8.40 -1.29
N ALA A 158 -16.76 8.32 -0.15
CA ALA A 158 -18.05 7.64 0.01
C ALA A 158 -19.19 8.43 -0.70
N ALA A 159 -18.87 9.30 -1.64
CA ALA A 159 -19.81 10.18 -2.33
C ALA A 159 -20.72 9.48 -3.34
N ASP A 160 -20.44 8.22 -3.73
CA ASP A 160 -21.24 7.53 -4.77
C ASP A 160 -22.35 6.62 -4.21
N THR A 161 -22.48 6.49 -2.89
CA THR A 161 -23.56 5.62 -2.32
C THR A 161 -24.85 6.39 -1.99
N GLN A 162 -24.87 7.72 -2.14
CA GLN A 162 -26.05 8.53 -1.78
C GLN A 162 -26.94 8.97 -2.95
N ILE A 163 -26.66 8.58 -4.18
CA ILE A 163 -27.48 9.00 -5.34
C ILE A 163 -28.65 8.04 -5.60
N GLN A 164 -28.71 6.90 -4.97
CA GLN A 164 -29.76 5.90 -5.21
C GLN A 164 -30.97 5.97 -4.31
N ASP A 165 -30.97 6.80 -3.26
CA ASP A 165 -32.11 6.88 -2.31
C ASP A 165 -32.96 8.16 -2.46
N THR A 166 -32.65 9.05 -3.41
CA THR A 166 -33.39 10.32 -3.54
C THR A 166 -34.32 10.37 -4.77
N LEU A 167 -34.48 9.27 -5.52
CA LEU A 167 -35.34 9.25 -6.72
C LEU A 167 -36.69 8.53 -6.54
N VAL A 168 -37.15 8.25 -5.32
CA VAL A 168 -38.45 7.57 -5.09
C VAL A 168 -39.43 8.37 -4.22
N GLN A 169 -39.25 9.65 -4.03
CA GLN A 169 -40.30 10.47 -3.39
C GLN A 169 -40.35 11.85 -4.05
N ASP A 170 -41.00 11.97 -5.17
CA ASP A 170 -41.91 13.09 -5.46
C ASP A 170 -42.65 12.83 -6.80
N THR A 171 -43.71 12.05 -6.65
CA THR A 171 -44.77 12.09 -7.63
C THR A 171 -46.06 12.06 -6.83
N VAL A 172 -46.60 13.22 -6.44
CA VAL A 172 -48.03 13.46 -6.32
C VAL A 172 -48.31 14.95 -6.09
N MET A 173 -49.14 15.45 -6.98
CA MET A 173 -50.13 16.54 -6.89
C MET A 173 -49.70 17.97 -7.30
N LEU A 174 -50.25 18.25 -8.47
CA LEU A 174 -50.75 19.55 -8.96
C LEU A 174 -51.44 20.43 -7.92
N GLU A 175 -51.09 21.70 -7.90
CA GLU A 175 -52.11 22.76 -8.09
C GLU A 175 -51.43 24.14 -8.21
N ALA A 176 -51.71 24.87 -9.29
CA ALA A 176 -51.49 26.31 -9.41
C ALA A 176 -52.87 26.98 -9.14
N PRO A 177 -53.05 28.30 -9.05
CA PRO A 177 -52.22 29.44 -9.43
C PRO A 177 -52.23 30.62 -8.43
N THR A 178 -51.42 31.63 -8.59
CA THR A 178 -51.74 33.06 -8.71
C THR A 178 -50.56 33.95 -8.28
N GLN A 179 -50.07 34.73 -9.23
CA GLN A 179 -49.28 35.98 -9.03
C GLN A 179 -50.25 37.09 -8.59
N PRO A 180 -49.83 38.29 -8.07
CA PRO A 180 -48.76 39.09 -8.60
C PRO A 180 -47.96 39.98 -7.59
N ASP A 181 -46.87 40.48 -8.10
CA ASP A 181 -46.38 41.86 -8.04
C ASP A 181 -45.39 42.37 -7.00
N ALA A 182 -44.35 42.91 -7.55
CA ALA A 182 -43.66 44.16 -7.23
C ALA A 182 -42.32 44.15 -6.50
N LEU A 183 -41.34 44.68 -7.25
CA LEU A 183 -40.25 45.61 -6.90
C LEU A 183 -38.84 45.05 -6.56
N GLN A 184 -38.03 45.16 -7.58
CA GLN A 184 -36.55 45.41 -7.58
C GLN A 184 -36.23 46.83 -7.15
N PRO A 185 -34.93 47.26 -7.00
CA PRO A 185 -33.63 46.71 -6.60
C PRO A 185 -32.93 47.63 -5.53
N PRO A 186 -31.63 47.83 -5.41
CA PRO A 186 -30.43 47.43 -6.14
C PRO A 186 -29.19 46.99 -5.31
N ALA A 187 -28.27 46.37 -6.02
CA ALA A 187 -26.80 46.38 -5.96
C ALA A 187 -25.97 46.84 -4.76
N ALA A 188 -25.03 45.99 -4.39
CA ALA A 188 -23.65 46.42 -4.07
C ALA A 188 -22.68 45.23 -4.14
N THR A 189 -21.82 45.16 -5.13
CA THR A 189 -20.44 44.69 -5.03
C THR A 189 -19.63 45.72 -4.27
N PRO A 190 -18.49 45.43 -3.63
CA PRO A 190 -17.31 44.85 -4.25
C PRO A 190 -16.39 44.06 -3.30
N THR A 191 -15.43 43.42 -3.82
CA THR A 191 -13.97 43.61 -3.69
C THR A 191 -13.23 42.33 -3.36
N SER A 192 -12.50 41.92 -4.35
CA SER A 192 -11.25 41.24 -4.44
C SER A 192 -10.41 41.19 -3.15
N SER A 193 -9.93 40.00 -2.79
CA SER A 193 -8.55 39.87 -2.33
C SER A 193 -7.97 38.52 -2.77
N ASN A 194 -7.08 38.65 -3.69
CA ASN A 194 -6.14 37.67 -4.19
C ASN A 194 -5.25 37.17 -3.04
N ALA A 195 -5.26 35.92 -2.74
CA ALA A 195 -4.18 35.25 -1.99
C ALA A 195 -3.83 33.98 -2.74
N SER A 196 -2.74 34.07 -3.49
CA SER A 196 -2.08 32.99 -4.18
C SER A 196 -1.66 31.92 -3.18
N ALA A 197 -2.42 30.83 -3.11
CA ALA A 197 -1.98 29.63 -2.41
C ALA A 197 -1.25 28.72 -3.41
N PHE A 198 0.06 28.61 -3.26
CA PHE A 198 0.87 27.65 -4.00
C PHE A 198 0.46 26.23 -3.61
N PRO A 199 0.36 25.29 -4.57
CA PRO A 199 -0.01 23.91 -4.28
C PRO A 199 1.10 23.17 -3.53
N PRO A 200 0.76 22.22 -2.65
CA PRO A 200 1.69 21.61 -1.67
C PRO A 200 2.79 20.69 -2.27
N TRP A 201 2.85 20.49 -3.58
CA TRP A 201 3.89 19.67 -4.19
C TRP A 201 5.26 20.34 -4.31
N VAL A 202 5.35 21.66 -4.05
CA VAL A 202 6.62 22.43 -4.10
C VAL A 202 7.56 22.10 -2.93
N TRP A 203 7.07 21.49 -1.84
CA TRP A 203 7.88 21.16 -0.66
C TRP A 203 8.60 19.81 -0.73
N VAL A 204 8.29 18.97 -1.70
CA VAL A 204 8.91 17.65 -1.85
C VAL A 204 10.25 17.71 -2.60
N ALA A 205 10.50 18.77 -3.34
CA ALA A 205 11.74 18.92 -4.14
C ALA A 205 12.96 19.47 -3.36
N ILE A 206 12.79 19.94 -2.12
CA ILE A 206 13.88 20.57 -1.33
C ILE A 206 14.43 19.62 -0.25
N GLY A 207 13.74 18.51 0.07
CA GLY A 207 14.16 17.53 1.09
C GLY A 207 15.19 16.50 0.65
N ALA A 208 15.37 16.26 -0.65
CA ALA A 208 16.24 15.18 -1.16
C ALA A 208 17.66 15.63 -1.57
N GLY A 209 17.95 16.93 -1.54
CA GLY A 209 19.25 17.47 -2.00
C GLY A 209 20.26 17.85 -0.90
N GLY A 210 19.88 17.80 0.38
CA GLY A 210 20.65 18.43 1.47
C GLY A 210 21.60 17.55 2.28
N MET A 211 21.61 16.23 2.12
CA MET A 211 22.41 15.35 3.00
C MET A 211 23.59 14.61 2.34
N ALA A 212 23.84 14.84 1.06
CA ALA A 212 25.00 14.23 0.39
C ALA A 212 26.29 15.07 0.48
N ALA A 213 26.24 16.30 0.99
CA ALA A 213 27.41 17.21 0.99
C ALA A 213 28.19 17.26 2.32
N LEU A 214 27.72 16.64 3.40
CA LEU A 214 28.41 16.69 4.71
C LEU A 214 29.23 15.47 5.06
N PHE A 215 29.26 14.43 4.22
CA PHE A 215 30.06 13.22 4.49
C PHE A 215 31.42 13.20 3.77
N TRP A 216 31.78 14.25 3.03
CA TRP A 216 33.06 14.33 2.30
C TRP A 216 34.11 15.27 2.91
N LEU A 217 33.87 15.84 4.09
CA LEU A 217 34.79 16.78 4.75
C LEU A 217 35.26 16.34 6.14
N ALA A 218 35.13 15.07 6.48
CA ALA A 218 35.70 14.48 7.70
C ALA A 218 36.53 13.26 7.35
N LYS A 219 37.71 13.49 6.74
CA LYS A 219 38.82 12.58 6.73
C LYS A 219 40.08 13.35 7.00
#